data_ca2f4923a5b2c17d2884cdb51170279a
#
_entry.id   ca2f4923a5b2c17d2884cdb51170279a
#
_cell.length_a   1.000
_cell.length_b   1.000
_cell.length_c   1.000
_cell.angle_alpha   90.00
_cell.angle_beta   90.00
_cell.angle_gamma   90.00
#
_symmetry.space_group_name_H-M   'P 1'
#
loop_
_entity.id
_entity.type
_entity.pdbx_description
1 polymer ?
#
loop_
_entity_poly.entity_id
_entity_poly.type
_entity_poly.pdbx_seq_one_letter_code
_entity_poly.pdbx_strand_id
1 'polypeptide(L)' 'MRYKVSLKKTEEGYSVWVPGLPGCWSQGKTEDEALENIKDAIESYLKTVDEITQNKESRYVEVTYA' A
#
# COMPACT_ATOMS: atom_id res chain seq x y z
N MET A 1 0.39 5.83 -11.91
CA MET A 1 0.84 6.39 -10.63
C MET A 1 1.91 5.48 -10.00
N ARG A 2 2.94 6.09 -9.42
CA ARG A 2 4.06 5.33 -8.86
C ARG A 2 4.07 5.44 -7.35
N TYR A 3 4.28 4.30 -6.68
CA TYR A 3 4.43 4.26 -5.25
C TYR A 3 5.80 3.71 -4.88
N LYS A 4 6.43 4.36 -3.93
CA LYS A 4 7.67 3.83 -3.39
C LYS A 4 7.31 2.72 -2.40
N VAL A 5 7.91 1.55 -2.57
CA VAL A 5 7.70 0.43 -1.66
C VAL A 5 9.01 0.10 -0.96
N SER A 6 8.89 -0.43 0.25
CA SER A 6 10.04 -0.90 1.02
C SER A 6 10.00 -2.42 1.08
N LEU A 7 11.17 -3.02 1.01
CA LEU A 7 11.32 -4.47 0.92
C LEU A 7 12.28 -4.95 1.97
N LYS A 8 11.95 -6.07 2.61
CA LYS A 8 12.83 -6.68 3.59
C LYS A 8 12.88 -8.19 3.37
N LYS A 9 14.09 -8.73 3.29
CA LYS A 9 14.29 -10.16 3.18
C LYS A 9 14.09 -10.80 4.55
N THR A 10 13.32 -11.88 4.59
CA THR A 10 13.06 -12.65 5.81
C THR A 10 13.48 -14.09 5.59
N GLU A 11 13.42 -14.91 6.64
CA GLU A 11 13.72 -16.32 6.52
C GLU A 11 12.76 -17.06 5.60
N GLU A 12 11.54 -16.58 5.49
CA GLU A 12 10.52 -17.21 4.68
C GLU A 12 10.38 -16.62 3.27
N GLY A 13 11.09 -15.51 3.00
CA GLY A 13 11.00 -14.84 1.71
C GLY A 13 11.18 -13.35 1.84
N TYR A 14 10.23 -12.60 1.33
CA TYR A 14 10.29 -11.15 1.34
C TYR A 14 9.02 -10.54 1.88
N SER A 15 9.18 -9.53 2.72
CA SER A 15 8.07 -8.67 3.15
C SER A 15 8.17 -7.35 2.41
N VAL A 16 7.03 -6.78 2.05
CA VAL A 16 6.98 -5.53 1.30
C VAL A 16 5.85 -4.67 1.84
N TRP A 17 6.06 -3.37 1.89
CA TRP A 17 5.02 -2.44 2.36
C TRP A 17 5.17 -1.10 1.67
N VAL A 18 4.13 -0.30 1.77
CA VAL A 18 4.09 1.04 1.18
C VAL A 18 4.11 2.06 2.30
N PRO A 19 5.23 2.76 2.52
CA PRO A 19 5.31 3.75 3.60
C PRO A 19 4.24 4.84 3.51
N GLY A 20 3.82 5.19 2.31
CA GLY A 20 2.80 6.21 2.10
C GLY A 20 1.36 5.75 2.31
N LEU A 21 1.15 4.44 2.50
CA LEU A 21 -0.20 3.88 2.68
C LEU A 21 -0.19 3.00 3.93
N PRO A 22 -0.50 3.57 5.11
CA PRO A 22 -0.47 2.82 6.36
C PRO A 22 -1.33 1.56 6.30
N GLY A 23 -0.76 0.44 6.73
CA GLY A 23 -1.44 -0.84 6.72
C GLY A 23 -1.42 -1.56 5.38
N CYS A 24 -0.82 -0.97 4.36
CA CYS A 24 -0.71 -1.62 3.05
C CYS A 24 0.61 -2.38 2.98
N TRP A 25 0.54 -3.71 3.08
CA TRP A 25 1.72 -4.56 3.05
C TRP A 25 1.40 -5.89 2.39
N SER A 26 2.43 -6.61 1.98
CA SER A 26 2.28 -7.93 1.42
C SER A 26 3.56 -8.73 1.62
N GLN A 27 3.61 -9.92 1.06
CA GLN A 27 4.80 -10.78 1.16
C GLN A 27 4.84 -11.73 -0.03
N GLY A 28 5.99 -12.34 -0.24
CA GLY A 28 6.16 -13.33 -1.28
C GLY A 28 7.41 -14.15 -1.01
N LYS A 29 7.54 -15.29 -1.67
CA LYS A 29 8.72 -16.16 -1.51
C LYS A 29 9.92 -15.57 -2.23
N THR A 30 9.69 -14.80 -3.28
CA THR A 30 10.74 -14.13 -4.05
C THR A 30 10.43 -12.64 -4.09
N GLU A 31 11.45 -11.84 -4.46
CA GLU A 31 11.25 -10.41 -4.61
C GLU A 31 10.17 -10.12 -5.66
N ASP A 32 10.22 -10.79 -6.80
CA ASP A 32 9.24 -10.59 -7.87
C ASP A 32 7.83 -10.91 -7.39
N GLU A 33 7.66 -11.99 -6.65
CA GLU A 33 6.37 -12.37 -6.11
C GLU A 33 5.86 -11.34 -5.11
N ALA A 34 6.74 -10.86 -4.22
CA ALA A 34 6.37 -9.84 -3.25
C ALA A 34 5.94 -8.54 -3.94
N LEU A 35 6.66 -8.13 -4.99
CA LEU A 35 6.32 -6.92 -5.74
C LEU A 35 4.99 -7.06 -6.48
N GLU A 36 4.71 -8.22 -7.05
CA GLU A 36 3.41 -8.49 -7.68
C GLU A 36 2.30 -8.43 -6.64
N ASN A 37 2.52 -9.03 -5.49
CA ASN A 37 1.52 -9.06 -4.43
C ASN A 37 1.25 -7.68 -3.84
N ILE A 38 2.28 -6.84 -3.69
CA ILE A 38 2.05 -5.48 -3.16
C ILE A 38 1.29 -4.62 -4.17
N LYS A 39 1.50 -4.86 -5.46
CA LYS A 39 0.75 -4.17 -6.49
C LYS A 39 -0.75 -4.43 -6.33
N ASP A 40 -1.12 -5.68 -6.15
CA ASP A 40 -2.52 -6.07 -5.92
C ASP A 40 -3.04 -5.46 -4.62
N ALA A 41 -2.22 -5.46 -3.58
CA ALA A 41 -2.58 -4.89 -2.28
C ALA A 41 -2.84 -3.38 -2.39
N ILE A 42 -2.03 -2.67 -3.15
CA ILE A 42 -2.21 -1.24 -3.38
C ILE A 42 -3.55 -0.98 -4.09
N GLU A 43 -3.83 -1.73 -5.14
CA GLU A 43 -5.07 -1.58 -5.89
C GLU A 43 -6.29 -1.81 -4.99
N SER A 44 -6.27 -2.86 -4.17
CA SER A 44 -7.34 -3.16 -3.24
C SER A 44 -7.48 -2.09 -2.16
N TYR A 45 -6.35 -1.61 -1.64
CA TYR A 45 -6.33 -0.57 -0.63
C TYR A 45 -7.00 0.72 -1.13
N LEU A 46 -6.60 1.16 -2.31
CA LEU A 46 -7.14 2.38 -2.91
C LEU A 46 -8.63 2.23 -3.24
N LYS A 47 -9.04 1.08 -3.69
CA LYS A 47 -10.44 0.79 -3.99
C LYS A 47 -11.29 0.84 -2.72
N THR A 48 -10.81 0.25 -1.64
CA THR A 48 -11.50 0.25 -0.36
C THR A 48 -11.66 1.66 0.20
N VAL A 49 -10.59 2.46 0.14
CA VAL A 49 -10.64 3.86 0.59
C VAL A 49 -11.66 4.64 -0.23
N ASP A 50 -11.68 4.43 -1.54
CA ASP A 50 -12.61 5.11 -2.43
C ASP A 50 -14.07 4.74 -2.10
N GLU A 51 -14.34 3.46 -1.88
CA GLU A 51 -15.67 2.98 -1.51
C GLU A 51 -16.13 3.59 -0.19
N ILE A 52 -15.25 3.68 0.80
CA ILE A 52 -15.57 4.26 2.10
C ILE A 52 -15.91 5.74 1.94
N THR A 53 -15.14 6.48 1.14
CA THR A 53 -15.39 7.91 0.95
C THR A 53 -16.66 8.18 0.16
N GLN A 54 -17.05 7.30 -0.75
CA GLN A 54 -18.29 7.45 -1.52
C GLN A 54 -19.54 7.37 -0.66
N ASN A 55 -19.48 6.63 0.44
CA ASN A 55 -20.64 6.42 1.32
C ASN A 55 -20.70 7.40 2.49
N LYS A 56 -19.76 8.33 2.56
CA LYS A 56 -19.68 9.30 3.65
C LYS A 56 -19.38 10.68 3.10
N GLU A 57 -19.81 11.67 3.85
CA GLU A 57 -19.46 13.05 3.54
C GLU A 57 -17.95 13.21 3.70
N SER A 58 -17.30 13.67 2.63
CA SER A 58 -15.84 13.79 2.58
C SER A 58 -15.40 15.24 2.49
N ARG A 59 -14.25 15.53 3.08
CA ARG A 59 -13.61 16.84 2.97
C ARG A 59 -12.12 16.64 2.75
N TYR A 60 -11.54 17.55 2.00
CA TYR A 60 -10.10 17.56 1.78
C TYR A 60 -9.47 18.61 2.68
N VAL A 61 -8.45 18.20 3.37
CA VAL A 61 -7.70 19.08 4.25
C VAL A 61 -6.28 19.19 3.75
N GLU A 62 -5.83 20.41 3.50
CA GLU A 62 -4.46 20.65 3.10
C GLU A 62 -3.57 20.63 4.34
N VAL A 63 -2.50 19.85 4.28
CA VAL A 63 -1.55 19.74 5.38
C VAL A 63 -0.22 20.34 4.94
N THR A 64 0.26 21.30 5.72
CA THR A 64 1.53 21.97 5.46
C THR A 64 2.55 21.53 6.51
N TYR A 65 3.70 21.08 6.05
CA TYR A 65 4.80 20.70 6.93
C TYR A 65 5.80 21.86 7.04
N ALA A 66 6.14 22.16 8.26
CA ALA A 66 7.11 23.21 8.53
C ALA A 66 8.53 22.67 8.41
#